data_83cbdc038c8e8ea61a20852caf50b5c0
#
_entry.id   83cbdc038c8e8ea61a20852caf50b5c0
#
_cell.length_a   1.000
_cell.length_b   1.000
_cell.length_c   1.000
_cell.angle_alpha   90.00
_cell.angle_beta   90.00
_cell.angle_gamma   90.00
#
_symmetry.space_group_name_H-M   'P 1'
#
loop_
_entity.id
_entity.type
_entity.pdbx_description
1 polymer ?
#
loop_
_entity_poly.entity_id
_entity_poly.type
_entity_poly.pdbx_seq_one_letter_code
_entity_poly.pdbx_strand_id
1 'polypeptide(L)'
;YEAGGISKKSYEAVQLVNKMSEKVFDAYYEKNGISATDEKDIATYFYDNYGRFQIIQVSLKEGNGDKITTDEGKKAKKEQAQGYVDRLLAGEDYDKVYHEYQDLVAKEKAEAEAESNSGNSSAVSSVASSVTSSTSKTASDDTTSSGASGSEEEEHDHEFLLGKTDTSPSEEFIKWAFELDTDKGGVYEDDSVYYAVVRRDIKEREDWLTENHSNVLHVMKDDDYKAMLNETAKDYALDLNNDALNKYKPENLKK
;
A
#
# COMPACT_ATOMS: atom_id res chain seq x y z
N TYR A 1 16.56 15.28 -1.45
CA TYR A 1 16.69 15.46 -2.91
C TYR A 1 18.07 15.98 -3.32
N GLU A 2 18.68 16.89 -2.55
CA GLU A 2 20.05 17.39 -2.83
C GLU A 2 21.11 16.28 -2.74
N ALA A 3 20.96 15.35 -1.80
CA ALA A 3 21.83 14.17 -1.69
C ALA A 3 21.73 13.23 -2.93
N GLY A 4 20.58 13.26 -3.65
CA GLY A 4 20.37 12.56 -4.91
C GLY A 4 20.78 13.36 -6.16
N GLY A 5 21.44 14.53 -5.99
CA GLY A 5 21.91 15.36 -7.11
C GLY A 5 20.81 16.20 -7.78
N ILE A 6 19.64 16.33 -7.17
CA ILE A 6 18.55 17.17 -7.67
C ILE A 6 18.64 18.55 -7.02
N SER A 7 18.75 19.62 -7.81
CA SER A 7 18.77 20.97 -7.27
C SER A 7 17.41 21.36 -6.68
N LYS A 8 17.42 22.20 -5.64
CA LYS A 8 16.18 22.76 -5.05
C LYS A 8 15.29 23.39 -6.11
N LYS A 9 15.88 24.17 -7.03
CA LYS A 9 15.15 24.81 -8.13
C LYS A 9 14.47 23.81 -9.06
N SER A 10 15.14 22.70 -9.40
CA SER A 10 14.56 21.65 -10.23
C SER A 10 13.41 20.94 -9.51
N TYR A 11 13.59 20.65 -8.21
CA TYR A 11 12.55 20.06 -7.37
C TYR A 11 11.31 20.97 -7.29
N GLU A 12 11.51 22.28 -6.97
CA GLU A 12 10.42 23.25 -6.91
C GLU A 12 9.69 23.40 -8.26
N ALA A 13 10.43 23.36 -9.38
CA ALA A 13 9.83 23.41 -10.70
C ALA A 13 8.95 22.19 -11.00
N VAL A 14 9.39 20.99 -10.64
CA VAL A 14 8.59 19.76 -10.79
C VAL A 14 7.34 19.82 -9.90
N GLN A 15 7.48 20.23 -8.64
CA GLN A 15 6.34 20.39 -7.72
C GLN A 15 5.32 21.42 -8.25
N LEU A 16 5.80 22.51 -8.83
CA LEU A 16 4.91 23.52 -9.43
C LEU A 16 4.13 22.93 -10.62
N VAL A 17 4.80 22.19 -11.51
CA VAL A 17 4.15 21.54 -12.66
C VAL A 17 3.10 20.54 -12.19
N ASN A 18 3.41 19.72 -11.21
CA ASN A 18 2.45 18.76 -10.65
C ASN A 18 1.20 19.45 -10.09
N LYS A 19 1.40 20.51 -9.27
CA LYS A 19 0.28 21.30 -8.72
C LYS A 19 -0.54 22.03 -9.80
N MET A 20 0.12 22.48 -10.86
CA MET A 20 -0.59 23.09 -11.98
C MET A 20 -1.41 22.06 -12.75
N SER A 21 -0.85 20.87 -12.99
CA SER A 21 -1.56 19.77 -13.65
C SER A 21 -2.80 19.36 -12.86
N GLU A 22 -2.67 19.19 -11.53
CA GLU A 22 -3.79 18.91 -10.63
C GLU A 22 -4.90 19.96 -10.75
N LYS A 23 -4.55 21.25 -10.66
CA LYS A 23 -5.53 22.33 -10.79
C LYS A 23 -6.20 22.41 -12.16
N VAL A 24 -5.49 22.06 -13.23
CA VAL A 24 -6.07 21.99 -14.58
C VAL A 24 -7.03 20.80 -14.64
N PHE A 25 -6.65 19.67 -14.08
CA PHE A 25 -7.54 18.50 -14.00
C PHE A 25 -8.83 18.83 -13.25
N ASP A 26 -8.73 19.45 -12.06
CA ASP A 26 -9.87 19.86 -11.25
C ASP A 26 -10.79 20.84 -12.00
N ALA A 27 -10.19 21.84 -12.67
CA ALA A 27 -10.94 22.81 -13.46
C ALA A 27 -11.70 22.20 -14.64
N TYR A 28 -11.28 21.02 -15.11
CA TYR A 28 -11.95 20.29 -16.19
C TYR A 28 -13.01 19.32 -15.67
N TYR A 29 -12.69 18.47 -14.69
CA TYR A 29 -13.47 17.28 -14.38
C TYR A 29 -14.18 17.31 -13.04
N GLU A 30 -13.73 18.15 -12.09
CA GLU A 30 -14.40 18.32 -10.80
C GLU A 30 -15.76 19.03 -10.96
N LYS A 31 -16.54 19.01 -9.89
CA LYS A 31 -17.86 19.65 -9.84
C LYS A 31 -17.79 21.10 -10.29
N ASN A 32 -18.62 21.44 -11.27
CA ASN A 32 -18.65 22.74 -11.97
C ASN A 32 -17.46 22.97 -12.93
N GLY A 33 -16.68 21.96 -13.26
CA GLY A 33 -15.61 22.03 -14.25
C GLY A 33 -16.15 22.12 -15.68
N ILE A 34 -15.26 22.35 -16.64
CA ILE A 34 -15.57 22.53 -18.08
C ILE A 34 -16.25 21.27 -18.65
N SER A 35 -15.81 20.11 -18.23
CA SER A 35 -16.32 18.79 -18.58
C SER A 35 -16.61 17.99 -17.31
N ALA A 36 -17.30 18.62 -16.35
CA ALA A 36 -17.60 18.03 -15.06
C ALA A 36 -18.17 16.61 -15.21
N THR A 37 -17.66 15.70 -14.39
CA THR A 37 -18.14 14.32 -14.36
C THR A 37 -19.35 14.23 -13.44
N ASP A 38 -20.36 13.46 -13.84
CA ASP A 38 -21.56 13.25 -13.01
C ASP A 38 -21.19 12.39 -11.79
N GLU A 39 -21.60 12.81 -10.61
CA GLU A 39 -21.39 12.09 -9.34
C GLU A 39 -21.92 10.65 -9.39
N LYS A 40 -22.98 10.44 -10.14
CA LYS A 40 -23.54 9.10 -10.35
C LYS A 40 -22.59 8.21 -11.18
N ASP A 41 -21.91 8.79 -12.15
CA ASP A 41 -20.95 8.05 -12.98
C ASP A 41 -19.69 7.70 -12.15
N ILE A 42 -19.25 8.63 -11.29
CA ILE A 42 -18.14 8.39 -10.35
C ILE A 42 -18.52 7.27 -9.38
N ALA A 43 -19.70 7.32 -8.79
CA ALA A 43 -20.18 6.28 -7.88
C ALA A 43 -20.32 4.92 -8.58
N THR A 44 -20.85 4.91 -9.81
CA THR A 44 -20.95 3.69 -10.61
C THR A 44 -19.58 3.09 -10.89
N TYR A 45 -18.63 3.92 -11.32
CA TYR A 45 -17.27 3.50 -11.57
C TYR A 45 -16.61 2.94 -10.31
N PHE A 46 -16.78 3.61 -9.16
CA PHE A 46 -16.25 3.17 -7.88
C PHE A 46 -16.77 1.78 -7.52
N TYR A 47 -18.08 1.58 -7.48
CA TYR A 47 -18.67 0.29 -7.10
C TYR A 47 -18.40 -0.83 -8.12
N ASP A 48 -18.17 -0.50 -9.38
CA ASP A 48 -17.84 -1.47 -10.42
C ASP A 48 -16.35 -1.89 -10.39
N ASN A 49 -15.45 -1.02 -9.94
CA ASN A 49 -14.01 -1.23 -10.05
C ASN A 49 -13.27 -1.42 -8.73
N TYR A 50 -13.89 -1.10 -7.60
CA TYR A 50 -13.29 -1.28 -6.29
C TYR A 50 -14.05 -2.32 -5.45
N GLY A 51 -13.37 -2.86 -4.47
CA GLY A 51 -13.93 -3.84 -3.54
C GLY A 51 -13.40 -3.64 -2.13
N ARG A 52 -14.22 -4.01 -1.13
CA ARG A 52 -13.90 -4.01 0.28
C ARG A 52 -13.45 -5.39 0.71
N PHE A 53 -12.27 -5.48 1.32
CA PHE A 53 -11.67 -6.74 1.72
C PHE A 53 -11.15 -6.70 3.15
N GLN A 54 -11.37 -7.77 3.89
CA GLN A 54 -10.73 -8.07 5.15
C GLN A 54 -9.59 -9.05 4.87
N ILE A 55 -8.34 -8.67 5.18
CA ILE A 55 -7.16 -9.44 4.79
C ILE A 55 -6.24 -9.66 5.98
N ILE A 56 -5.93 -10.92 6.29
CA ILE A 56 -4.91 -11.29 7.28
C ILE A 56 -3.78 -12.04 6.56
N GLN A 57 -2.55 -11.54 6.70
CA GLN A 57 -1.37 -12.06 6.02
C GLN A 57 -0.64 -13.04 6.94
N VAL A 58 -0.86 -14.33 6.79
CA VAL A 58 -0.20 -15.38 7.58
C VAL A 58 1.16 -15.70 6.97
N SER A 59 2.24 -15.22 7.60
CA SER A 59 3.61 -15.40 7.12
C SER A 59 4.04 -16.86 7.12
N LEU A 60 4.76 -17.27 6.06
CA LEU A 60 5.48 -18.55 5.97
C LEU A 60 6.89 -18.45 6.54
N LYS A 61 7.05 -17.66 7.61
CA LYS A 61 8.28 -17.55 8.40
C LYS A 61 8.01 -17.93 9.85
N GLU A 62 9.00 -18.51 10.48
CA GLU A 62 9.04 -18.72 11.93
C GLU A 62 9.36 -17.40 12.66
N GLY A 63 9.20 -17.36 13.98
CA GLY A 63 9.47 -16.17 14.79
C GLY A 63 10.92 -15.66 14.69
N ASN A 64 11.87 -16.55 14.40
CA ASN A 64 13.29 -16.21 14.15
C ASN A 64 13.55 -15.65 12.73
N GLY A 65 12.54 -15.59 11.86
CA GLY A 65 12.61 -15.12 10.48
C GLY A 65 12.94 -16.19 9.45
N ASP A 66 13.21 -17.44 9.86
CA ASP A 66 13.49 -18.54 8.94
C ASP A 66 12.25 -18.95 8.14
N LYS A 67 12.44 -19.28 6.87
CA LYS A 67 11.33 -19.70 6.00
C LYS A 67 10.87 -21.11 6.40
N ILE A 68 9.56 -21.26 6.59
CA ILE A 68 8.91 -22.57 6.79
C ILE A 68 8.95 -23.31 5.45
N THR A 69 9.70 -24.42 5.40
CA THR A 69 9.89 -25.22 4.19
C THR A 69 9.23 -26.59 4.25
N THR A 70 8.84 -27.05 5.45
CA THR A 70 8.21 -28.37 5.64
C THR A 70 6.74 -28.35 5.23
N ASP A 71 6.25 -29.45 4.67
CA ASP A 71 4.86 -29.57 4.26
C ASP A 71 3.90 -29.49 5.46
N GLU A 72 4.29 -30.02 6.60
CA GLU A 72 3.52 -29.95 7.86
C GLU A 72 3.42 -28.48 8.34
N GLY A 73 4.54 -27.74 8.31
CA GLY A 73 4.56 -26.33 8.72
C GLY A 73 3.71 -25.46 7.81
N LYS A 74 3.82 -25.64 6.49
CA LYS A 74 2.97 -24.94 5.51
C LYS A 74 1.50 -25.27 5.71
N LYS A 75 1.18 -26.54 5.91
CA LYS A 75 -0.19 -27.00 6.18
C LYS A 75 -0.74 -26.33 7.44
N ALA A 76 0.02 -26.30 8.54
CA ALA A 76 -0.40 -25.64 9.77
C ALA A 76 -0.70 -24.14 9.57
N LYS A 77 0.15 -23.42 8.84
CA LYS A 77 -0.08 -21.99 8.54
C LYS A 77 -1.28 -21.80 7.59
N LYS A 78 -1.51 -22.73 6.64
CA LYS A 78 -2.71 -22.70 5.79
C LYS A 78 -4.00 -22.95 6.58
N GLU A 79 -3.99 -23.91 7.50
CA GLU A 79 -5.10 -24.18 8.42
C GLU A 79 -5.35 -22.97 9.35
N GLN A 80 -4.30 -22.30 9.81
CA GLN A 80 -4.40 -21.06 10.57
C GLN A 80 -5.08 -19.96 9.75
N ALA A 81 -4.65 -19.74 8.49
CA ALA A 81 -5.28 -18.77 7.59
C ALA A 81 -6.75 -19.11 7.33
N GLN A 82 -7.08 -20.38 7.08
CA GLN A 82 -8.46 -20.84 6.93
C GLN A 82 -9.30 -20.57 8.19
N GLY A 83 -8.72 -20.79 9.36
CA GLY A 83 -9.39 -20.49 10.64
C GLY A 83 -9.79 -19.01 10.77
N TYR A 84 -8.96 -18.06 10.28
CA TYR A 84 -9.33 -16.65 10.26
C TYR A 84 -10.47 -16.37 9.27
N VAL A 85 -10.43 -16.97 8.08
CA VAL A 85 -11.54 -16.84 7.12
C VAL A 85 -12.85 -17.34 7.75
N ASP A 86 -12.84 -18.50 8.40
CA ASP A 86 -14.03 -19.08 9.01
C ASP A 86 -14.59 -18.21 10.15
N ARG A 87 -13.73 -17.63 10.99
CA ARG A 87 -14.09 -16.69 12.07
C ARG A 87 -14.76 -15.43 11.51
N LEU A 88 -14.15 -14.83 10.47
CA LEU A 88 -14.68 -13.63 9.83
C LEU A 88 -16.03 -13.90 9.14
N LEU A 89 -16.17 -15.04 8.47
CA LEU A 89 -17.45 -15.45 7.87
C LEU A 89 -18.52 -15.77 8.91
N ALA A 90 -18.12 -16.18 10.12
CA ALA A 90 -19.04 -16.35 11.25
C ALA A 90 -19.49 -15.00 11.89
N GLY A 91 -18.97 -13.88 11.41
CA GLY A 91 -19.33 -12.55 11.86
C GLY A 91 -18.51 -12.05 13.06
N GLU A 92 -17.35 -12.68 13.33
CA GLU A 92 -16.45 -12.13 14.33
C GLU A 92 -15.85 -10.80 13.83
N ASP A 93 -15.65 -9.88 14.75
CA ASP A 93 -15.14 -8.54 14.47
C ASP A 93 -13.74 -8.61 13.85
N TYR A 94 -13.54 -7.91 12.71
CA TYR A 94 -12.30 -8.01 11.94
C TYR A 94 -11.11 -7.42 12.69
N ASP A 95 -11.26 -6.26 13.31
CA ASP A 95 -10.18 -5.59 14.01
C ASP A 95 -9.71 -6.44 15.19
N LYS A 96 -10.65 -7.05 15.91
CA LYS A 96 -10.33 -7.99 16.98
C LYS A 96 -9.53 -9.19 16.47
N VAL A 97 -9.95 -9.84 15.38
CA VAL A 97 -9.24 -10.98 14.79
C VAL A 97 -7.88 -10.58 14.27
N TYR A 98 -7.78 -9.39 13.68
CA TYR A 98 -6.54 -8.82 13.17
C TYR A 98 -5.54 -8.54 14.30
N HIS A 99 -5.96 -7.90 15.40
CA HIS A 99 -5.11 -7.64 16.56
C HIS A 99 -4.66 -8.93 17.24
N GLU A 100 -5.55 -9.92 17.43
CA GLU A 100 -5.17 -11.22 17.98
C GLU A 100 -4.07 -11.90 17.12
N TYR A 101 -4.13 -11.75 15.80
CA TYR A 101 -3.08 -12.25 14.92
C TYR A 101 -1.77 -11.46 15.10
N GLN A 102 -1.81 -10.13 15.20
CA GLN A 102 -0.62 -9.31 15.43
C GLN A 102 0.05 -9.65 16.77
N ASP A 103 -0.73 -9.83 17.82
CA ASP A 103 -0.23 -10.25 19.12
C ASP A 103 0.45 -11.63 19.08
N LEU A 104 -0.13 -12.56 18.32
CA LEU A 104 0.46 -13.88 18.12
C LEU A 104 1.82 -13.78 17.42
N VAL A 105 1.92 -13.00 16.35
CA VAL A 105 3.18 -12.79 15.61
C VAL A 105 4.23 -12.12 16.51
N ALA A 106 3.85 -11.11 17.29
CA ALA A 106 4.73 -10.45 18.23
C ALA A 106 5.27 -11.41 19.31
N LYS A 107 4.40 -12.29 19.81
CA LYS A 107 4.76 -13.32 20.79
C LYS A 107 5.72 -14.35 20.19
N GLU A 108 5.42 -14.91 19.01
CA GLU A 108 6.30 -15.87 18.30
C GLU A 108 7.71 -15.26 18.10
N LYS A 109 7.78 -13.99 17.73
CA LYS A 109 9.04 -13.27 17.55
C LYS A 109 9.80 -13.10 18.86
N ALA A 110 9.13 -12.68 19.93
CA ALA A 110 9.76 -12.51 21.25
C ALA A 110 10.28 -13.83 21.82
N GLU A 111 9.56 -14.93 21.65
CA GLU A 111 9.98 -16.28 22.06
C GLU A 111 11.25 -16.72 21.31
N ALA A 112 11.30 -16.52 19.98
CA ALA A 112 12.47 -16.84 19.18
C ALA A 112 13.71 -16.00 19.54
N GLU A 113 13.53 -14.71 19.84
CA GLU A 113 14.61 -13.83 20.32
C GLU A 113 15.13 -14.28 21.71
N ALA A 114 14.26 -14.72 22.61
CA ALA A 114 14.63 -15.23 23.92
C ALA A 114 15.43 -16.55 23.83
N GLU A 115 15.04 -17.46 22.93
CA GLU A 115 15.75 -18.70 22.68
C GLU A 115 17.15 -18.47 22.08
N SER A 116 17.28 -17.53 21.14
CA SER A 116 18.57 -17.19 20.54
C SER A 116 19.54 -16.56 21.55
N ASN A 117 19.05 -15.81 22.52
CA ASN A 117 19.84 -15.22 23.59
C ASN A 117 20.23 -16.23 24.70
N SER A 118 19.43 -17.28 24.89
CA SER A 118 19.70 -18.32 25.89
C SER A 118 20.86 -19.25 25.50
N GLY A 119 21.17 -19.36 24.20
CA GLY A 119 22.25 -20.21 23.68
C GLY A 119 23.67 -19.63 23.85
N ASN A 120 23.84 -18.37 24.26
CA ASN A 120 25.14 -17.69 24.38
C ASN A 120 25.51 -17.28 25.80
N SER A 121 25.05 -18.01 26.81
CA SER A 121 25.42 -17.77 28.20
C SER A 121 26.61 -18.64 28.62
N SER A 122 27.80 -18.31 28.11
CA SER A 122 29.07 -18.68 28.77
C SER A 122 30.06 -17.51 28.65
N ALA A 123 30.27 -16.89 29.82
CA ALA A 123 31.35 -15.95 30.18
C ALA A 123 31.40 -14.63 29.37
N VAL A 124 31.14 -13.48 29.96
CA VAL A 124 32.08 -12.68 30.74
C VAL A 124 31.35 -11.47 31.34
N SER A 125 31.66 -11.23 32.58
CA SER A 125 31.35 -10.12 33.48
C SER A 125 31.62 -8.72 32.88
N SER A 126 30.71 -7.79 33.25
CA SER A 126 30.92 -6.34 33.47
C SER A 126 31.49 -5.50 32.33
N VAL A 127 30.74 -4.51 31.87
CA VAL A 127 30.97 -3.07 32.18
C VAL A 127 29.71 -2.27 31.83
N ALA A 128 29.28 -1.48 32.80
CA ALA A 128 28.35 -0.39 32.59
C ALA A 128 29.04 0.74 31.81
N SER A 129 28.37 1.30 30.82
CA SER A 129 28.55 2.71 30.48
C SER A 129 27.39 3.22 29.64
N SER A 130 26.72 4.16 30.22
CA SER A 130 25.82 5.14 29.64
C SER A 130 26.41 5.84 28.43
N VAL A 131 25.61 6.06 27.37
CA VAL A 131 25.70 7.27 26.55
C VAL A 131 24.33 7.62 25.97
N THR A 132 23.89 8.75 26.40
CA THR A 132 22.93 9.74 25.92
C THR A 132 22.63 9.81 24.44
N SER A 133 21.35 10.07 24.22
CA SER A 133 20.67 10.86 23.17
C SER A 133 21.52 11.53 22.08
N SER A 134 21.07 11.39 20.86
CA SER A 134 20.93 12.57 19.99
C SER A 134 19.88 12.33 18.90
N THR A 135 18.91 13.18 18.95
CA THR A 135 17.84 13.45 18.00
C THR A 135 18.42 13.96 16.69
N SER A 136 17.98 13.44 15.57
CA SER A 136 17.89 14.25 14.36
C SER A 136 16.69 13.82 13.51
N LYS A 137 15.74 14.71 13.48
CA LYS A 137 14.57 14.73 12.62
C LYS A 137 15.02 15.06 11.20
N THR A 138 14.73 14.20 10.24
CA THR A 138 14.63 14.63 8.84
C THR A 138 13.42 13.96 8.22
N ALA A 139 12.51 14.79 7.79
CA ALA A 139 11.32 14.40 7.04
C ALA A 139 11.73 13.98 5.63
N SER A 140 11.22 12.89 5.17
CA SER A 140 11.00 12.59 3.75
C SER A 140 9.80 11.69 3.64
N ASP A 141 8.82 12.24 2.99
CA ASP A 141 7.60 11.63 2.51
C ASP A 141 7.96 10.50 1.53
N ASP A 142 7.59 9.29 1.84
CA ASP A 142 7.41 8.24 0.85
C ASP A 142 6.42 7.20 1.39
N THR A 143 5.34 7.09 0.65
CA THR A 143 4.18 6.27 0.94
C THR A 143 4.54 4.79 0.82
N THR A 144 4.86 4.17 1.92
CA THR A 144 4.70 2.73 2.10
C THR A 144 4.30 2.48 3.54
N SER A 145 3.04 2.15 3.72
CA SER A 145 2.48 1.74 4.98
C SER A 145 3.25 0.55 5.52
N SER A 146 3.96 0.76 6.59
CA SER A 146 4.32 -0.26 7.55
C SER A 146 4.78 0.39 8.84
N GLY A 147 3.98 0.22 9.87
CA GLY A 147 4.51 -0.02 11.15
C GLY A 147 4.47 0.95 12.23
N ALA A 148 3.68 0.55 13.09
CA ALA A 148 3.83 0.46 14.54
C ALA A 148 4.72 1.50 15.23
N SER A 149 4.11 2.33 16.05
CA SER A 149 4.37 2.39 17.49
C SER A 149 3.48 3.39 18.20
N GLY A 150 2.65 2.90 19.11
CA GLY A 150 2.48 3.49 20.44
C GLY A 150 1.46 4.58 20.64
N SER A 151 0.36 4.18 21.29
CA SER A 151 -0.50 4.96 22.20
C SER A 151 -1.29 6.13 21.60
N GLU A 152 -2.43 5.78 21.26
CA GLU A 152 -3.79 6.28 21.45
C GLU A 152 -4.65 5.41 20.54
N GLU A 153 -5.66 4.75 21.09
CA GLU A 153 -6.61 3.93 20.34
C GLU A 153 -7.45 4.86 19.45
N GLU A 154 -6.85 5.33 18.34
CA GLU A 154 -7.66 5.72 17.20
C GLU A 154 -8.15 4.40 16.60
N GLU A 155 -9.46 4.25 16.45
CA GLU A 155 -10.08 3.17 15.69
C GLU A 155 -9.56 3.24 14.25
N HIS A 156 -8.40 2.62 14.01
CA HIS A 156 -7.85 2.47 12.67
C HIS A 156 -8.63 1.37 11.97
N ASP A 157 -9.31 1.75 10.93
CA ASP A 157 -9.93 0.81 10.02
C ASP A 157 -8.84 0.01 9.30
N HIS A 158 -8.78 -1.29 9.58
CA HIS A 158 -7.81 -2.20 8.98
C HIS A 158 -8.33 -2.88 7.71
N GLU A 159 -9.55 -2.56 7.26
CA GLU A 159 -10.10 -3.09 6.02
C GLU A 159 -9.40 -2.47 4.80
N PHE A 160 -9.39 -3.21 3.71
CA PHE A 160 -8.68 -2.84 2.49
C PHE A 160 -9.66 -2.45 1.38
N LEU A 161 -9.46 -1.25 0.82
CA LEU A 161 -10.03 -0.86 -0.45
C LEU A 161 -9.06 -1.28 -1.55
N LEU A 162 -9.47 -2.24 -2.40
CA LEU A 162 -8.67 -2.66 -3.55
C LEU A 162 -9.37 -2.29 -4.84
N GLY A 163 -8.61 -1.86 -5.84
CA GLY A 163 -9.05 -1.64 -7.20
C GLY A 163 -8.75 -2.86 -8.08
N LYS A 164 -9.57 -3.11 -9.10
CA LYS A 164 -9.35 -4.20 -10.06
C LYS A 164 -8.04 -4.08 -10.86
N THR A 165 -7.50 -2.88 -10.93
CA THR A 165 -6.26 -2.56 -11.64
C THR A 165 -5.04 -2.48 -10.72
N ASP A 166 -5.20 -2.74 -9.43
CA ASP A 166 -4.09 -2.75 -8.50
C ASP A 166 -3.12 -3.89 -8.83
N THR A 167 -1.86 -3.67 -8.52
CA THR A 167 -0.79 -4.64 -8.77
C THR A 167 -0.12 -5.14 -7.50
N SER A 168 -0.58 -4.67 -6.34
CA SER A 168 -0.07 -5.07 -5.03
C SER A 168 -1.15 -5.83 -4.26
N PRO A 169 -0.83 -6.95 -3.63
CA PRO A 169 0.48 -7.64 -3.57
C PRO A 169 0.91 -8.30 -4.88
N SER A 170 -0.02 -8.70 -5.76
CA SER A 170 0.23 -9.15 -7.14
C SER A 170 -1.05 -9.05 -7.98
N GLU A 171 -0.92 -8.96 -9.31
CA GLU A 171 -2.07 -8.94 -10.23
C GLU A 171 -2.92 -10.22 -10.10
N GLU A 172 -2.28 -11.37 -9.90
CA GLU A 172 -2.94 -12.67 -9.70
C GLU A 172 -3.77 -12.69 -8.43
N PHE A 173 -3.22 -12.12 -7.33
CA PHE A 173 -3.97 -11.98 -6.07
C PHE A 173 -5.20 -11.10 -6.25
N ILE A 174 -5.05 -9.93 -6.86
CA ILE A 174 -6.16 -8.99 -7.09
C ILE A 174 -7.25 -9.67 -7.92
N LYS A 175 -6.89 -10.31 -9.04
CA LYS A 175 -7.84 -11.03 -9.87
C LYS A 175 -8.59 -12.10 -9.07
N TRP A 176 -7.88 -12.92 -8.32
CA TRP A 176 -8.48 -13.97 -7.49
C TRP A 176 -9.40 -13.39 -6.40
N ALA A 177 -8.98 -12.31 -5.72
CA ALA A 177 -9.79 -11.68 -4.69
C ALA A 177 -11.12 -11.12 -5.24
N PHE A 178 -11.10 -10.57 -6.46
CA PHE A 178 -12.31 -10.10 -7.13
C PHE A 178 -13.20 -11.22 -7.70
N GLU A 179 -12.70 -12.45 -7.85
CA GLU A 179 -13.51 -13.63 -8.18
C GLU A 179 -14.32 -14.17 -6.98
N LEU A 180 -13.98 -13.75 -5.75
CA LEU A 180 -14.79 -14.07 -4.58
C LEU A 180 -16.14 -13.33 -4.66
N ASP A 181 -17.22 -14.04 -4.38
CA ASP A 181 -18.52 -13.40 -4.18
C ASP A 181 -18.52 -12.55 -2.89
N THR A 182 -19.41 -11.57 -2.82
CA THR A 182 -19.63 -10.79 -1.59
C THR A 182 -20.02 -11.72 -0.43
N ASP A 183 -19.47 -11.47 0.75
CA ASP A 183 -19.59 -12.29 1.96
C ASP A 183 -19.10 -13.74 1.78
N LYS A 184 -18.14 -13.92 0.89
CA LYS A 184 -17.35 -15.13 0.76
C LYS A 184 -15.88 -14.84 1.05
N GLY A 185 -15.18 -15.91 1.40
CA GLY A 185 -13.75 -15.83 1.70
C GLY A 185 -13.00 -17.07 1.24
N GLY A 186 -11.70 -16.96 1.29
CA GLY A 186 -10.79 -18.04 0.95
C GLY A 186 -9.36 -17.74 1.35
N VAL A 187 -8.48 -18.69 1.10
CA VAL A 187 -7.05 -18.55 1.35
C VAL A 187 -6.33 -18.51 0.01
N TYR A 188 -5.65 -17.41 -0.27
CA TYR A 188 -4.73 -17.29 -1.40
C TYR A 188 -3.32 -17.67 -0.95
N GLU A 189 -2.63 -18.46 -1.75
CA GLU A 189 -1.27 -18.92 -1.47
C GLU A 189 -0.26 -18.19 -2.33
N ASP A 190 0.71 -17.55 -1.67
CA ASP A 190 1.89 -16.98 -2.29
C ASP A 190 3.15 -17.67 -1.74
N ASP A 191 4.30 -17.45 -2.34
CA ASP A 191 5.59 -18.10 -2.00
C ASP A 191 6.03 -17.91 -0.53
N SER A 192 5.55 -16.84 0.11
CA SER A 192 5.99 -16.43 1.45
C SER A 192 4.85 -16.16 2.44
N VAL A 193 3.60 -16.18 1.98
CA VAL A 193 2.43 -15.74 2.75
C VAL A 193 1.20 -16.51 2.33
N TYR A 194 0.34 -16.86 3.29
CA TYR A 194 -1.07 -17.19 3.03
C TYR A 194 -1.92 -15.96 3.35
N TYR A 195 -2.72 -15.51 2.39
CA TYR A 195 -3.69 -14.43 2.60
C TYR A 195 -5.05 -15.04 2.94
N ALA A 196 -5.49 -14.85 4.19
CA ALA A 196 -6.87 -15.11 4.58
C ALA A 196 -7.70 -13.90 4.17
N VAL A 197 -8.60 -14.07 3.21
CA VAL A 197 -9.35 -12.97 2.60
C VAL A 197 -10.84 -13.21 2.72
N VAL A 198 -11.58 -12.18 3.13
CA VAL A 198 -13.04 -12.13 3.04
C VAL A 198 -13.42 -10.88 2.27
N ARG A 199 -14.25 -11.03 1.22
CA ARG A 199 -14.82 -9.91 0.48
C ARG A 199 -16.11 -9.46 1.15
N ARG A 200 -16.27 -8.15 1.40
CA ARG A 200 -17.45 -7.54 1.99
C ARG A 200 -18.19 -6.65 0.98
N ASP A 201 -19.43 -6.31 1.29
CA ASP A 201 -20.16 -5.33 0.47
C ASP A 201 -19.55 -3.94 0.66
N ILE A 202 -18.97 -3.40 -0.42
CA ILE A 202 -18.37 -2.07 -0.41
C ILE A 202 -19.42 -0.97 -0.19
N LYS A 203 -20.69 -1.23 -0.46
CA LYS A 203 -21.80 -0.27 -0.26
C LYS A 203 -22.08 -0.01 1.20
N GLU A 204 -21.62 -0.84 2.13
CA GLU A 204 -21.69 -0.59 3.56
C GLU A 204 -20.70 0.49 4.03
N ARG A 205 -19.76 0.90 3.14
CA ARG A 205 -18.73 1.93 3.36
C ARG A 205 -18.92 3.09 2.37
N GLU A 206 -20.04 3.79 2.52
CA GLU A 206 -20.35 4.98 1.71
C GLU A 206 -19.34 6.12 1.93
N ASP A 207 -18.72 6.18 3.11
CA ASP A 207 -17.62 7.07 3.46
C ASP A 207 -16.43 6.92 2.51
N TRP A 208 -16.09 5.71 2.11
CA TRP A 208 -14.97 5.43 1.21
C TRP A 208 -15.11 6.06 -0.17
N LEU A 209 -16.33 6.15 -0.70
CA LEU A 209 -16.54 6.88 -1.96
C LEU A 209 -16.19 8.36 -1.78
N THR A 210 -16.59 8.97 -0.67
CA THR A 210 -16.31 10.39 -0.39
C THR A 210 -14.82 10.63 -0.18
N GLU A 211 -14.16 9.78 0.61
CA GLU A 211 -12.74 9.88 0.92
C GLU A 211 -11.85 9.67 -0.31
N ASN A 212 -12.27 8.77 -1.22
CA ASN A 212 -11.52 8.43 -2.41
C ASN A 212 -12.01 9.12 -3.68
N HIS A 213 -12.98 10.05 -3.58
CA HIS A 213 -13.62 10.69 -4.73
C HIS A 213 -12.62 11.24 -5.75
N SER A 214 -11.67 12.04 -5.30
CA SER A 214 -10.66 12.65 -6.18
C SER A 214 -9.78 11.58 -6.86
N ASN A 215 -9.33 10.56 -6.11
CA ASN A 215 -8.53 9.48 -6.68
C ASN A 215 -9.32 8.68 -7.73
N VAL A 216 -10.58 8.37 -7.46
CA VAL A 216 -11.47 7.65 -8.39
C VAL A 216 -11.68 8.46 -9.66
N LEU A 217 -11.94 9.77 -9.52
CA LEU A 217 -12.10 10.67 -10.65
C LEU A 217 -10.83 10.76 -11.49
N HIS A 218 -9.65 10.83 -10.85
CA HIS A 218 -8.36 10.80 -11.54
C HIS A 218 -8.18 9.52 -12.34
N VAL A 219 -8.40 8.34 -11.74
CA VAL A 219 -8.28 7.05 -12.45
C VAL A 219 -9.27 6.96 -13.62
N MET A 220 -10.50 7.43 -13.41
CA MET A 220 -11.56 7.41 -14.42
C MET A 220 -11.25 8.32 -15.61
N LYS A 221 -10.57 9.46 -15.38
CA LYS A 221 -10.36 10.53 -16.38
C LYS A 221 -8.91 10.70 -16.84
N ASP A 222 -7.98 9.88 -16.38
CA ASP A 222 -6.56 10.00 -16.68
C ASP A 222 -6.26 9.96 -18.18
N ASP A 223 -6.88 9.05 -18.92
CA ASP A 223 -6.70 8.93 -20.37
C ASP A 223 -7.32 10.11 -21.13
N ASP A 224 -8.51 10.55 -20.73
CA ASP A 224 -9.19 11.73 -21.29
C ASP A 224 -8.33 12.98 -21.05
N TYR A 225 -7.77 13.12 -19.85
CA TYR A 225 -6.91 14.23 -19.48
C TYR A 225 -5.61 14.25 -20.28
N LYS A 226 -4.94 13.11 -20.40
CA LYS A 226 -3.73 12.96 -21.23
C LYS A 226 -4.00 13.28 -22.70
N ALA A 227 -5.14 12.82 -23.22
CA ALA A 227 -5.54 13.11 -24.59
C ALA A 227 -5.79 14.61 -24.80
N MET A 228 -6.47 15.28 -23.87
CA MET A 228 -6.70 16.72 -23.89
C MET A 228 -5.38 17.50 -23.83
N LEU A 229 -4.46 17.15 -22.93
CA LEU A 229 -3.15 17.79 -22.84
C LEU A 229 -2.35 17.63 -24.13
N ASN A 230 -2.33 16.44 -24.71
CA ASN A 230 -1.62 16.14 -25.96
C ASN A 230 -2.20 16.94 -27.13
N GLU A 231 -3.52 17.10 -27.20
CA GLU A 231 -4.15 17.92 -28.25
C GLU A 231 -3.78 19.38 -28.09
N THR A 232 -3.90 19.91 -26.86
CA THR A 232 -3.52 21.28 -26.54
C THR A 232 -2.03 21.56 -26.83
N ALA A 233 -1.16 20.59 -26.55
CA ALA A 233 0.28 20.74 -26.77
C ALA A 233 0.67 20.90 -28.24
N LYS A 234 -0.17 20.44 -29.20
CA LYS A 234 0.11 20.61 -30.65
C LYS A 234 0.16 22.06 -31.08
N ASP A 235 -0.56 22.94 -30.38
CA ASP A 235 -0.61 24.36 -30.69
C ASP A 235 0.63 25.14 -30.20
N TYR A 236 1.52 24.45 -29.44
CA TYR A 236 2.72 25.06 -28.88
C TYR A 236 3.97 24.54 -29.57
N ALA A 237 4.85 25.47 -30.03
CA ALA A 237 6.15 25.11 -30.54
C ALA A 237 7.08 24.67 -29.39
N LEU A 238 7.56 23.44 -29.46
CA LEU A 238 8.56 22.92 -28.53
C LEU A 238 9.97 23.22 -29.11
N ASP A 239 10.69 24.13 -28.48
CA ASP A 239 12.13 24.33 -28.73
C ASP A 239 12.92 23.38 -27.81
N LEU A 240 13.28 22.21 -28.34
CA LEU A 240 14.06 21.20 -27.63
C LEU A 240 15.54 21.49 -27.79
N ASN A 241 16.23 21.74 -26.69
CA ASN A 241 17.69 21.77 -26.67
C ASN A 241 18.25 20.33 -26.85
N ASN A 242 18.37 19.91 -28.12
CA ASN A 242 18.84 18.59 -28.48
C ASN A 242 20.26 18.28 -28.00
N ASP A 243 21.12 19.29 -27.89
CA ASP A 243 22.49 19.11 -27.39
C ASP A 243 22.48 18.76 -25.90
N ALA A 244 21.63 19.45 -25.12
CA ALA A 244 21.44 19.10 -23.71
C ALA A 244 20.83 17.71 -23.56
N LEU A 245 19.79 17.35 -24.32
CA LEU A 245 19.17 16.03 -24.30
C LEU A 245 20.18 14.93 -24.64
N ASN A 246 21.00 15.12 -25.68
CA ASN A 246 22.01 14.15 -26.06
C ASN A 246 23.09 13.97 -24.99
N LYS A 247 23.47 15.06 -24.30
CA LYS A 247 24.46 15.01 -23.21
C LYS A 247 24.03 14.13 -22.05
N TYR A 248 22.72 14.11 -21.76
CA TYR A 248 22.15 13.40 -20.60
C TYR A 248 21.45 12.09 -20.97
N LYS A 249 21.64 11.57 -22.19
CA LYS A 249 21.20 10.22 -22.53
C LYS A 249 21.87 9.19 -21.62
N PRO A 250 21.13 8.13 -21.19
CA PRO A 250 21.68 7.10 -20.30
C PRO A 250 23.01 6.49 -20.79
N GLU A 251 23.16 6.31 -22.10
CA GLU A 251 24.38 5.81 -22.73
C GLU A 251 25.59 6.74 -22.61
N ASN A 252 25.35 8.03 -22.40
CA ASN A 252 26.39 9.06 -22.29
C ASN A 252 26.77 9.39 -20.84
N LEU A 253 26.03 8.85 -19.85
CA LEU A 253 26.33 9.03 -18.44
C LEU A 253 27.46 8.06 -18.06
N LYS A 254 28.65 8.62 -17.79
CA LYS A 254 29.75 7.82 -17.24
C LYS A 254 29.35 7.34 -15.83
N LYS A 255 29.50 6.02 -15.61
CA LYS A 255 29.41 5.42 -14.28
C LYS A 255 30.55 5.90 -13.39
#